data_06b94f04e11b5931bad40560baecf7d9
#
_entry.id   06b94f04e11b5931bad40560baecf7d9
#
_cell.length_a   1.000
_cell.length_b   1.000
_cell.length_c   1.000
_cell.angle_alpha   90.00
_cell.angle_beta   90.00
_cell.angle_gamma   90.00
#
_symmetry.space_group_name_H-M   'P 1'
#
loop_
_entity.id
_entity.type
_entity.pdbx_description
1 polymer ?
#
loop_
_entity_poly.entity_id
_entity_poly.type
_entity_poly.pdbx_seq_one_letter_code
_entity_poly.pdbx_strand_id
1 'polypeptide(L)'
;MSDQLGIVELGDVCAAMRARSLALFAQIGAWVSTTSPGEQQRLFAEACHRHAWHAELWEARAPTIPTAHASEPPPAAPSPLDGDDTRRERYRAELSSLEEQLRSLRSRIDPALDPSTARTIDLVGRDVVEIAERLDALRTR
;
A
#
# COMPACT_ATOMS: atom_id res chain seq x y z
N MET A 1 -24.64 1.49 17.41
CA MET A 1 -24.42 0.77 16.14
C MET A 1 -22.94 0.49 15.99
N SER A 2 -22.61 -0.76 15.78
CA SER A 2 -21.23 -1.17 15.55
C SER A 2 -20.84 -0.85 14.09
N ASP A 3 -19.85 0.00 13.90
CA ASP A 3 -19.27 0.30 12.59
C ASP A 3 -18.18 -0.74 12.22
N GLN A 4 -18.25 -1.89 12.87
CA GLN A 4 -17.29 -2.97 12.65
C GLN A 4 -17.53 -3.66 11.32
N LEU A 5 -16.43 -4.05 10.66
CA LEU A 5 -16.47 -4.76 9.38
C LEU A 5 -17.12 -6.14 9.51
N GLY A 6 -18.12 -6.40 8.67
CA GLY A 6 -18.63 -7.75 8.46
C GLY A 6 -17.65 -8.59 7.65
N ILE A 7 -17.83 -9.92 7.70
CA ILE A 7 -16.87 -10.85 7.05
C ILE A 7 -16.81 -10.69 5.52
N VAL A 8 -17.94 -10.41 4.87
CA VAL A 8 -17.99 -10.18 3.42
C VAL A 8 -17.28 -8.88 3.08
N GLU A 9 -17.55 -7.81 3.84
CA GLU A 9 -16.92 -6.51 3.68
C GLU A 9 -15.41 -6.62 3.92
N LEU A 10 -14.98 -7.39 4.91
CA LEU A 10 -13.56 -7.65 5.16
C LEU A 10 -12.90 -8.33 3.95
N GLY A 11 -13.57 -9.29 3.31
CA GLY A 11 -13.08 -9.92 2.08
C GLY A 11 -12.86 -8.90 0.96
N ASP A 12 -13.83 -8.00 0.76
CA ASP A 12 -13.74 -6.93 -0.24
C ASP A 12 -12.60 -5.97 0.08
N VAL A 13 -12.44 -5.58 1.35
CA VAL A 13 -11.35 -4.72 1.81
C VAL A 13 -9.99 -5.37 1.56
N CYS A 14 -9.81 -6.63 1.93
CA CYS A 14 -8.55 -7.34 1.72
C CYS A 14 -8.21 -7.43 0.23
N ALA A 15 -9.19 -7.70 -0.64
CA ALA A 15 -9.00 -7.75 -2.08
C ALA A 15 -8.58 -6.38 -2.63
N ALA A 16 -9.24 -5.31 -2.21
CA ALA A 16 -8.92 -3.94 -2.64
C ALA A 16 -7.53 -3.50 -2.16
N MET A 17 -7.18 -3.79 -0.92
CA MET A 17 -5.86 -3.45 -0.37
C MET A 17 -4.74 -4.25 -1.03
N ARG A 18 -4.99 -5.53 -1.33
CA ARG A 18 -4.05 -6.35 -2.09
C ARG A 18 -3.81 -5.77 -3.48
N ALA A 19 -4.89 -5.43 -4.19
CA ALA A 19 -4.80 -4.83 -5.52
C ALA A 19 -4.01 -3.51 -5.49
N ARG A 20 -4.27 -2.66 -4.50
CA ARG A 20 -3.53 -1.40 -4.32
C ARG A 20 -2.05 -1.63 -4.05
N SER A 21 -1.70 -2.60 -3.21
CA SER A 21 -0.30 -2.95 -2.93
C SER A 21 0.40 -3.46 -4.19
N LEU A 22 -0.25 -4.30 -4.99
CA LEU A 22 0.30 -4.77 -6.27
C LEU A 22 0.46 -3.63 -7.27
N ALA A 23 -0.47 -2.66 -7.29
CA ALA A 23 -0.36 -1.48 -8.14
C ALA A 23 0.87 -0.64 -7.77
N LEU A 24 1.10 -0.40 -6.48
CA LEU A 24 2.29 0.31 -6.00
C LEU A 24 3.56 -0.47 -6.31
N PHE A 25 3.57 -1.78 -6.09
CA PHE A 25 4.69 -2.64 -6.46
C PHE A 25 5.06 -2.47 -7.94
N ALA A 26 4.08 -2.55 -8.84
CA ALA A 26 4.31 -2.43 -10.28
C ALA A 26 4.77 -1.03 -10.67
N GLN A 27 4.14 0.02 -10.13
CA GLN A 27 4.45 1.40 -10.44
C GLN A 27 5.85 1.79 -9.95
N ILE A 28 6.13 1.56 -8.68
CA ILE A 28 7.42 1.94 -8.09
C ILE A 28 8.54 1.07 -8.65
N GLY A 29 8.29 -0.22 -8.84
CA GLY A 29 9.25 -1.14 -9.46
C GLY A 29 9.64 -0.72 -10.87
N ALA A 30 8.68 -0.25 -11.66
CA ALA A 30 8.94 0.25 -13.02
C ALA A 30 9.82 1.51 -13.03
N TRP A 31 9.77 2.31 -11.97
CA TRP A 31 10.58 3.52 -11.86
C TRP A 31 12.03 3.25 -11.43
N VAL A 32 12.32 2.11 -10.81
CA VAL A 32 13.66 1.81 -10.27
C VAL A 32 14.75 1.93 -11.34
N SER A 33 14.55 1.30 -12.49
CA SER A 33 15.55 1.25 -13.55
C SER A 33 15.77 2.61 -14.27
N THR A 34 14.81 3.51 -14.16
CA THR A 34 14.83 4.81 -14.86
C THR A 34 14.96 6.00 -13.90
N THR A 35 15.09 5.77 -12.61
CA THR A 35 15.40 6.79 -11.62
C THR A 35 16.91 6.98 -11.57
N SER A 36 17.37 8.22 -11.40
CA SER A 36 18.80 8.52 -11.28
C SER A 36 19.44 7.71 -10.16
N PRO A 37 20.65 7.16 -10.38
CA PRO A 37 21.36 6.41 -9.33
C PRO A 37 21.52 7.22 -8.05
N GLY A 38 21.16 6.64 -6.91
CA GLY A 38 21.25 7.29 -5.62
C GLY A 38 20.25 6.77 -4.59
N GLU A 39 20.03 7.57 -3.56
CA GLU A 39 19.18 7.19 -2.43
C GLU A 39 17.71 6.99 -2.83
N GLN A 40 17.18 7.83 -3.71
CA GLN A 40 15.80 7.70 -4.19
C GLN A 40 15.58 6.39 -4.94
N GLN A 41 16.52 6.02 -5.81
CA GLN A 41 16.46 4.75 -6.54
C GLN A 41 16.48 3.56 -5.58
N ARG A 42 17.37 3.59 -4.57
CA ARG A 42 17.45 2.54 -3.56
C ARG A 42 16.17 2.44 -2.73
N LEU A 43 15.62 3.60 -2.34
CA LEU A 43 14.36 3.64 -1.60
C LEU A 43 13.21 3.04 -2.42
N PHE A 44 13.13 3.36 -3.71
CA PHE A 44 12.11 2.79 -4.59
C PHE A 44 12.26 1.27 -4.70
N ALA A 45 13.49 0.76 -4.81
CA ALA A 45 13.75 -0.67 -4.87
C ALA A 45 13.30 -1.39 -3.59
N GLU A 46 13.63 -0.85 -2.42
CA GLU A 46 13.18 -1.41 -1.15
C GLU A 46 11.66 -1.31 -0.99
N ALA A 47 11.10 -0.16 -1.32
CA ALA A 47 9.67 0.09 -1.16
C ALA A 47 8.83 -0.83 -2.06
N CYS A 48 9.25 -1.10 -3.28
CA CYS A 48 8.49 -2.00 -4.16
C CYS A 48 8.43 -3.42 -3.58
N HIS A 49 9.51 -3.91 -2.96
CA HIS A 49 9.49 -5.20 -2.27
C HIS A 49 8.54 -5.20 -1.07
N ARG A 50 8.50 -4.11 -0.31
CA ARG A 50 7.57 -3.98 0.82
C ARG A 50 6.11 -4.01 0.34
N HIS A 51 5.80 -3.33 -0.75
CA HIS A 51 4.44 -3.36 -1.30
C HIS A 51 4.04 -4.76 -1.80
N ALA A 52 4.96 -5.52 -2.38
CA ALA A 52 4.72 -6.91 -2.73
C ALA A 52 4.41 -7.75 -1.47
N TRP A 53 5.17 -7.55 -0.40
CA TRP A 53 4.92 -8.23 0.87
C TRP A 53 3.59 -7.83 1.49
N HIS A 54 3.22 -6.55 1.42
CA HIS A 54 1.89 -6.09 1.88
C HIS A 54 0.77 -6.83 1.14
N ALA A 55 0.91 -7.04 -0.17
CA ALA A 55 -0.08 -7.79 -0.94
C ALA A 55 -0.23 -9.22 -0.41
N GLU A 56 0.87 -9.89 -0.05
CA GLU A 56 0.86 -11.20 0.57
C GLU A 56 0.16 -11.19 1.95
N LEU A 57 0.40 -10.16 2.75
CA LEU A 57 -0.25 -10.01 4.06
C LEU A 57 -1.77 -9.89 3.92
N TRP A 58 -2.24 -9.07 2.96
CA TRP A 58 -3.67 -8.92 2.70
C TRP A 58 -4.30 -10.21 2.17
N GLU A 59 -3.61 -10.91 1.29
CA GLU A 59 -4.05 -12.20 0.78
C GLU A 59 -4.18 -13.24 1.91
N ALA A 60 -3.19 -13.31 2.78
CA ALA A 60 -3.18 -14.23 3.91
C ALA A 60 -4.29 -13.90 4.92
N ARG A 61 -4.66 -12.62 5.03
CA ARG A 61 -5.73 -12.19 5.95
C ARG A 61 -7.12 -12.37 5.37
N ALA A 62 -7.26 -12.41 4.06
CA ALA A 62 -8.56 -12.50 3.41
C ALA A 62 -9.34 -13.74 3.90
N PRO A 63 -10.64 -13.58 4.28
CA PRO A 63 -11.43 -14.72 4.68
C PRO A 63 -11.66 -15.67 3.50
N THR A 64 -11.67 -16.97 3.78
CA THR A 64 -11.92 -18.00 2.77
C THR A 64 -13.42 -18.12 2.52
N ILE A 65 -14.01 -17.13 1.85
CA ILE A 65 -15.41 -17.16 1.43
C ILE A 65 -15.41 -17.08 -0.10
N PRO A 66 -16.23 -17.90 -0.77
CA PRO A 66 -16.40 -17.75 -2.22
C PRO A 66 -17.13 -16.43 -2.48
N THR A 67 -16.40 -15.37 -2.72
CA THR A 67 -16.92 -14.08 -3.16
C THR A 67 -16.45 -13.83 -4.58
N ALA A 68 -17.36 -13.33 -5.42
CA ALA A 68 -17.00 -12.87 -6.74
C ALA A 68 -16.28 -11.52 -6.60
N HIS A 69 -14.97 -11.54 -6.42
CA HIS A 69 -14.18 -10.32 -6.46
C HIS A 69 -14.07 -9.87 -7.91
N ALA A 70 -14.57 -8.68 -8.18
CA ALA A 70 -14.30 -8.04 -9.46
C ALA A 70 -12.79 -7.84 -9.57
N SER A 71 -12.17 -8.37 -10.61
CA SER A 71 -10.78 -8.05 -10.91
C SER A 71 -10.70 -6.55 -11.22
N GLU A 72 -10.02 -5.79 -10.39
CA GLU A 72 -9.72 -4.42 -10.74
C GLU A 72 -8.85 -4.39 -12.00
N PRO A 73 -9.10 -3.43 -12.89
CA PRO A 73 -8.23 -3.26 -14.04
C PRO A 73 -6.80 -2.94 -13.55
N PRO A 74 -5.77 -3.42 -14.24
CA PRO A 74 -4.40 -3.09 -13.87
C PRO A 74 -4.24 -1.56 -13.86
N PRO A 75 -3.46 -1.04 -12.91
CA PRO A 75 -3.23 0.40 -12.84
C PRO A 75 -2.59 0.89 -14.14
N ALA A 76 -2.90 2.14 -14.49
CA ALA A 76 -2.25 2.77 -15.63
C ALA A 76 -0.73 2.69 -15.47
N ALA A 77 -0.04 2.31 -16.54
CA ALA A 77 1.42 2.28 -16.53
C ALA A 77 1.96 3.66 -16.15
N PRO A 78 2.99 3.73 -15.28
CA PRO A 78 3.59 5.01 -14.94
C PRO A 78 4.16 5.67 -16.20
N SER A 79 4.01 6.99 -16.30
CA SER A 79 4.57 7.72 -17.43
C SER A 79 6.09 7.63 -17.40
N PRO A 80 6.73 7.16 -18.48
CA PRO A 80 8.21 7.10 -18.54
C PRO A 80 8.86 8.49 -18.60
N LEU A 81 8.05 9.53 -18.83
CA LEU A 81 8.53 10.91 -18.95
C LEU A 81 8.57 11.64 -17.60
N ASP A 82 8.05 11.05 -16.52
CA ASP A 82 8.09 11.66 -15.20
C ASP A 82 9.53 11.72 -14.69
N GLY A 83 10.00 12.92 -14.32
CA GLY A 83 11.29 13.11 -13.66
C GLY A 83 11.30 12.63 -12.22
N ASP A 84 12.49 12.55 -11.61
CA ASP A 84 12.68 12.04 -10.25
C ASP A 84 11.86 12.80 -9.21
N ASP A 85 11.78 14.13 -9.31
CA ASP A 85 11.01 14.96 -8.38
C ASP A 85 9.50 14.68 -8.50
N THR A 86 9.00 14.58 -9.72
CA THR A 86 7.59 14.27 -9.98
C THR A 86 7.22 12.89 -9.45
N ARG A 87 8.09 11.91 -9.65
CA ARG A 87 7.90 10.54 -9.12
C ARG A 87 7.84 10.54 -7.60
N ARG A 88 8.75 11.24 -6.96
CA ARG A 88 8.77 11.37 -5.51
C ARG A 88 7.50 12.00 -4.97
N GLU A 89 7.03 13.09 -5.58
CA GLU A 89 5.83 13.79 -5.18
C GLU A 89 4.58 12.93 -5.38
N ARG A 90 4.47 12.24 -6.51
CA ARG A 90 3.36 11.32 -6.77
C ARG A 90 3.33 10.18 -5.76
N TYR A 91 4.48 9.57 -5.51
CA TYR A 91 4.56 8.48 -4.55
C TYR A 91 4.20 8.96 -3.14
N ARG A 92 4.69 10.15 -2.75
CA ARG A 92 4.36 10.72 -1.45
C ARG A 92 2.85 10.96 -1.29
N ALA A 93 2.19 11.43 -2.33
CA ALA A 93 0.73 11.63 -2.33
C ALA A 93 -0.01 10.28 -2.21
N GLU A 94 0.43 9.25 -2.91
CA GLU A 94 -0.13 7.90 -2.80
C GLU A 94 0.03 7.31 -1.39
N LEU A 95 1.19 7.50 -0.77
CA LEU A 95 1.42 7.05 0.60
C LEU A 95 0.54 7.78 1.60
N SER A 96 0.32 9.09 1.43
CA SER A 96 -0.60 9.87 2.28
C SER A 96 -2.03 9.37 2.18
N SER A 97 -2.49 9.09 0.97
CA SER A 97 -3.82 8.54 0.72
C SER A 97 -3.97 7.14 1.34
N LEU A 98 -2.95 6.30 1.20
CA LEU A 98 -2.93 4.97 1.79
C LEU A 98 -2.92 5.01 3.32
N GLU A 99 -2.13 5.90 3.90
CA GLU A 99 -2.07 6.10 5.35
C GLU A 99 -3.43 6.50 5.92
N GLU A 100 -4.12 7.42 5.26
CA GLU A 100 -5.48 7.83 5.66
C GLU A 100 -6.48 6.69 5.55
N GLN A 101 -6.41 5.91 4.47
CA GLN A 101 -7.25 4.74 4.27
C GLN A 101 -7.01 3.69 5.37
N LEU A 102 -5.76 3.43 5.72
CA LEU A 102 -5.40 2.49 6.79
C LEU A 102 -5.91 2.97 8.16
N ARG A 103 -5.81 4.25 8.43
CA ARG A 103 -6.32 4.85 9.68
C ARG A 103 -7.84 4.70 9.78
N SER A 104 -8.55 5.01 8.70
CA SER A 104 -10.00 4.84 8.65
C SER A 104 -10.41 3.38 8.86
N LEU A 105 -9.73 2.47 8.17
CA LEU A 105 -9.97 1.04 8.30
C LEU A 105 -9.68 0.55 9.73
N ARG A 106 -8.58 1.01 10.33
CA ARG A 106 -8.18 0.62 11.69
C ARG A 106 -9.25 1.00 12.72
N SER A 107 -9.92 2.14 12.54
CA SER A 107 -10.98 2.58 13.43
C SER A 107 -12.23 1.68 13.40
N ARG A 108 -12.37 0.85 12.36
CA ARG A 108 -13.50 -0.08 12.17
C ARG A 108 -13.16 -1.50 12.62
N ILE A 109 -11.98 -1.74 13.19
CA ILE A 109 -11.53 -3.04 13.65
C ILE A 109 -11.41 -3.03 15.17
N ASP A 110 -12.11 -3.93 15.84
CA ASP A 110 -11.91 -4.19 17.25
C ASP A 110 -10.78 -5.21 17.40
N PRO A 111 -9.62 -4.82 17.97
CA PRO A 111 -8.48 -5.74 18.10
C PRO A 111 -8.74 -6.92 19.03
N ALA A 112 -9.75 -6.84 19.89
CA ALA A 112 -10.16 -7.95 20.75
C ALA A 112 -10.94 -9.02 19.95
N LEU A 113 -11.69 -8.59 18.93
CA LEU A 113 -12.49 -9.49 18.11
C LEU A 113 -11.76 -9.98 16.86
N ASP A 114 -10.93 -9.13 16.30
CA ASP A 114 -10.15 -9.44 15.09
C ASP A 114 -8.71 -8.96 15.22
N PRO A 115 -7.91 -9.62 16.07
CA PRO A 115 -6.50 -9.23 16.26
C PRO A 115 -5.65 -9.40 15.01
N SER A 116 -5.99 -10.33 14.14
CA SER A 116 -5.23 -10.62 12.91
C SER A 116 -5.31 -9.47 11.91
N THR A 117 -6.51 -8.93 11.68
CA THR A 117 -6.69 -7.78 10.80
C THR A 117 -6.05 -6.53 11.41
N ALA A 118 -6.24 -6.29 12.71
CA ALA A 118 -5.61 -5.18 13.41
C ALA A 118 -4.07 -5.23 13.24
N ARG A 119 -3.47 -6.39 13.41
CA ARG A 119 -2.03 -6.59 13.24
C ARG A 119 -1.58 -6.34 11.80
N THR A 120 -2.31 -6.82 10.82
CA THR A 120 -1.99 -6.60 9.40
C THR A 120 -1.99 -5.10 9.09
N ILE A 121 -3.02 -4.37 9.52
CA ILE A 121 -3.10 -2.91 9.32
C ILE A 121 -1.91 -2.22 9.99
N ASP A 122 -1.56 -2.60 11.20
CA ASP A 122 -0.47 -1.98 11.96
C ASP A 122 0.89 -2.24 11.29
N LEU A 123 1.14 -3.44 10.76
CA LEU A 123 2.37 -3.77 10.05
C LEU A 123 2.51 -2.97 8.75
N VAL A 124 1.46 -2.95 7.94
CA VAL A 124 1.44 -2.20 6.68
C VAL A 124 1.58 -0.70 6.96
N GLY A 125 0.84 -0.19 7.94
CA GLY A 125 0.87 1.22 8.33
C GLY A 125 2.23 1.69 8.79
N ARG A 126 2.95 0.88 9.54
CA ARG A 126 4.32 1.20 9.99
C ARG A 126 5.27 1.37 8.80
N ASP A 127 5.21 0.46 7.84
CA ASP A 127 6.04 0.54 6.64
C ASP A 127 5.71 1.77 5.81
N VAL A 128 4.42 2.08 5.64
CA VAL A 128 3.97 3.25 4.88
C VAL A 128 4.50 4.53 5.51
N VAL A 129 4.41 4.67 6.82
CA VAL A 129 4.94 5.84 7.56
C VAL A 129 6.45 5.95 7.39
N GLU A 130 7.18 4.85 7.55
CA GLU A 130 8.64 4.83 7.42
C GLU A 130 9.09 5.24 6.00
N ILE A 131 8.44 4.70 4.98
CA ILE A 131 8.76 5.06 3.59
C ILE A 131 8.47 6.55 3.35
N ALA A 132 7.34 7.06 3.83
CA ALA A 132 6.97 8.47 3.70
C ALA A 132 8.00 9.39 4.37
N GLU A 133 8.45 9.06 5.56
CA GLU A 133 9.48 9.81 6.27
C GLU A 133 10.80 9.82 5.50
N ARG A 134 11.20 8.69 4.94
CA ARG A 134 12.42 8.58 4.14
C ARG A 134 12.33 9.40 2.84
N LEU A 135 11.15 9.42 2.20
CA LEU A 135 10.91 10.28 1.03
C LEU A 135 11.02 11.76 1.41
N ASP A 136 10.43 12.16 2.53
CA ASP A 136 10.49 13.54 3.00
C ASP A 136 11.93 13.97 3.32
N ALA A 137 12.74 13.07 3.86
CA ALA A 137 14.15 13.33 4.13
C ALA A 137 14.97 13.58 2.84
N LEU A 138 14.58 12.99 1.72
CA LEU A 138 15.24 13.23 0.43
C LEU A 138 14.98 14.64 -0.12
N ARG A 139 13.88 15.28 0.28
CA ARG A 139 13.53 16.64 -0.18
C ARG A 139 14.39 17.73 0.45
N THR A 140 15.02 17.46 1.58
CA THR A 140 15.80 18.44 2.35
C THR A 140 17.28 18.43 2.03
N ARG A 141 17.72 17.61 1.08
CA ARG A 141 19.13 17.47 0.67
C ARG A 141 19.47 18.20 -0.61
#